data_87505b50f2357bb504009d9c3072c486
#
_entry.id   87505b50f2357bb504009d9c3072c486
#
_cell.length_a   1.000
_cell.length_b   1.000
_cell.length_c   1.000
_cell.angle_alpha   90.00
_cell.angle_beta   90.00
_cell.angle_gamma   90.00
#
_symmetry.space_group_name_H-M   'P 1'
#
loop_
_entity.id
_entity.type
_entity.pdbx_description
1 polymer ?
#
loop_
_entity_poly.entity_id
_entity_poly.type
_entity_poly.pdbx_seq_one_letter_code
_entity_poly.pdbx_strand_id
1 'polypeptide(L)' 'MCMERYPRIRNLREDADLTQTQVGQAINVPQRTYAYYGSGERMIPPHVLCALADFYQTSVDYLLGRTDAAAPYPKPLK' A
#
# COMPACT_ATOMS: atom_id res chain seq x y z
N MET A 1 23.00 -1.35 -0.26
CA MET A 1 21.96 -0.38 -0.57
C MET A 1 20.61 -1.04 -0.57
N CYS A 2 19.69 -0.53 0.22
CA CYS A 2 18.36 -1.12 0.28
C CYS A 2 17.51 -0.62 -0.85
N MET A 3 16.97 -1.52 -1.64
CA MET A 3 15.97 -1.15 -2.64
C MET A 3 14.61 -1.20 -1.99
N GLU A 4 13.85 -0.12 -2.12
CA GLU A 4 12.48 -0.14 -1.66
C GLU A 4 11.68 -1.14 -2.47
N ARG A 5 11.02 -2.05 -1.78
CA ARG A 5 10.21 -3.06 -2.44
C ARG A 5 8.92 -2.48 -2.99
N TYR A 6 8.39 -1.44 -2.34
CA TYR A 6 7.09 -0.88 -2.69
C TYR A 6 7.17 0.64 -2.76
N PRO A 7 7.93 1.21 -3.72
CA PRO A 7 8.10 2.67 -3.77
C PRO A 7 6.80 3.42 -4.03
N ARG A 8 5.88 2.81 -4.78
CA ARG A 8 4.61 3.48 -5.10
C ARG A 8 3.74 3.63 -3.87
N ILE A 9 3.76 2.66 -2.97
CA ILE A 9 2.99 2.74 -1.72
C ILE A 9 3.50 3.90 -0.88
N ARG A 10 4.81 4.06 -0.78
CA ARG A 10 5.40 5.19 -0.07
C ARG A 10 5.02 6.52 -0.73
N ASN A 11 5.07 6.57 -2.04
CA ASN A 11 4.73 7.79 -2.77
C ASN A 11 3.28 8.19 -2.52
N LEU A 12 2.36 7.23 -2.54
CA LEU A 12 0.96 7.52 -2.26
C LEU A 12 0.78 8.08 -0.86
N ARG A 13 1.49 7.52 0.12
CA ARG A 13 1.39 8.00 1.50
C ARG A 13 1.90 9.43 1.61
N GLU A 14 3.04 9.70 1.00
CA GLU A 14 3.64 11.03 1.07
C GLU A 14 2.79 12.07 0.33
N ASP A 15 2.24 11.68 -0.82
CA ASP A 15 1.37 12.59 -1.57
C ASP A 15 0.11 12.95 -0.79
N ALA A 16 -0.35 12.06 0.06
CA ALA A 16 -1.53 12.31 0.90
C ALA A 16 -1.17 12.97 2.24
N ASP A 17 0.11 13.25 2.47
CA ASP A 17 0.59 13.85 3.73
C ASP A 17 0.26 13.00 4.94
N LEU A 18 0.36 11.68 4.81
CA LEU A 18 0.05 10.76 5.90
C LEU A 18 1.32 10.19 6.50
N THR A 19 1.29 9.97 7.82
CA THR A 19 2.36 9.27 8.49
C THR A 19 2.15 7.76 8.41
N GLN A 20 3.21 6.99 8.69
CA GLN A 20 3.10 5.54 8.75
C GLN A 20 2.07 5.11 9.79
N THR A 21 2.03 5.80 10.92
CA THR A 21 1.07 5.48 11.97
C THR A 21 -0.36 5.68 11.49
N GLN A 22 -0.62 6.79 10.78
CA GLN A 22 -1.96 7.07 10.29
C GLN A 22 -2.43 6.01 9.30
N VAL A 23 -1.58 5.63 8.36
CA VAL A 23 -1.97 4.61 7.38
C VAL A 23 -2.11 3.25 8.07
N GLY A 24 -1.20 2.92 8.97
CA GLY A 24 -1.30 1.65 9.71
C GLY A 24 -2.61 1.54 10.46
N GLN A 25 -3.03 2.62 11.11
CA GLN A 25 -4.31 2.63 11.82
C GLN A 25 -5.49 2.44 10.86
N ALA A 26 -5.42 3.08 9.70
CA ALA A 26 -6.51 3.01 8.74
C ALA A 26 -6.71 1.60 8.19
N ILE A 27 -5.64 0.83 8.07
CA ILE A 27 -5.72 -0.53 7.52
C ILE A 27 -5.55 -1.60 8.59
N ASN A 28 -5.61 -1.22 9.87
CA ASN A 28 -5.52 -2.15 11.01
C ASN A 28 -4.21 -2.91 11.07
N VAL A 29 -3.10 -2.21 10.81
CA VAL A 29 -1.76 -2.78 10.88
C VAL A 29 -0.96 -2.00 11.91
N PRO A 30 -0.31 -2.65 12.87
CA PRO A 30 0.53 -1.91 13.83
C PRO A 30 1.60 -1.11 13.10
N GLN A 31 1.94 0.05 13.64
CA GLN A 31 2.92 0.93 13.02
C GLN A 31 4.26 0.22 12.79
N ARG A 32 4.67 -0.61 13.75
CA ARG A 32 5.92 -1.36 13.62
C ARG A 32 5.88 -2.29 12.41
N THR A 33 4.76 -3.00 12.24
CA THR A 33 4.60 -3.91 11.11
C THR A 33 4.58 -3.14 9.80
N TYR A 34 3.86 -2.02 9.76
CA TYR A 34 3.84 -1.18 8.57
C TYR A 34 5.24 -0.70 8.21
N ALA A 35 6.06 -0.36 9.20
CA ALA A 35 7.42 0.10 8.95
C ALA A 35 8.26 -0.98 8.27
N TYR A 36 8.07 -2.25 8.65
CA TYR A 36 8.77 -3.35 7.97
C TYR A 36 8.37 -3.47 6.51
N TYR A 37 7.10 -3.23 6.21
CA TYR A 37 6.64 -3.23 4.82
C TYR A 37 7.26 -2.07 4.06
N GLY A 38 7.28 -0.89 4.67
CA GLY A 38 7.82 0.29 4.02
C GLY A 38 9.31 0.20 3.73
N SER A 39 10.06 -0.47 4.61
CA SER A 39 11.50 -0.64 4.40
C SER A 39 11.83 -1.77 3.45
N GLY A 40 10.84 -2.61 3.12
CA GLY A 40 11.06 -3.77 2.27
C GLY A 40 11.58 -5.00 3.00
N GLU A 41 11.64 -4.94 4.35
CA GLU A 41 12.11 -6.07 5.13
C GLU A 41 11.15 -7.24 5.11
N ARG A 42 9.86 -6.97 4.92
CA ARG A 42 8.84 -7.99 4.85
C ARG A 42 7.95 -7.76 3.65
N MET A 43 7.49 -8.85 3.06
CA MET A 43 6.53 -8.76 1.97
C MET A 43 5.15 -8.49 2.54
N ILE A 44 4.41 -7.64 1.85
CA ILE A 44 3.05 -7.30 2.27
C ILE A 44 2.12 -8.44 1.92
N PRO A 45 1.36 -8.97 2.90
CA PRO A 45 0.40 -10.04 2.60
C PRO A 45 -0.72 -9.54 1.68
N PRO A 46 -1.35 -10.43 0.92
CA PRO A 46 -2.41 -10.00 0.00
C PRO A 46 -3.55 -9.23 0.67
N HIS A 47 -3.97 -9.63 1.87
CA HIS A 47 -5.06 -8.92 2.53
C HIS A 47 -4.70 -7.48 2.90
N VAL A 48 -3.42 -7.23 3.20
CA VAL A 48 -2.97 -5.88 3.49
C VAL A 48 -2.85 -5.08 2.19
N LEU A 49 -2.40 -5.71 1.11
CA LEU A 49 -2.36 -5.04 -0.19
C LEU A 49 -3.76 -4.62 -0.62
N CYS A 50 -4.75 -5.49 -0.42
CA CYS A 50 -6.13 -5.13 -0.75
C CYS A 50 -6.63 -3.98 0.09
N ALA A 51 -6.30 -3.97 1.38
CA ALA A 51 -6.70 -2.87 2.25
C ALA A 51 -6.07 -1.55 1.82
N LEU A 52 -4.80 -1.57 1.42
CA LEU A 52 -4.12 -0.37 0.93
C LEU A 52 -4.76 0.11 -0.38
N ALA A 53 -5.07 -0.82 -1.28
CA ALA A 53 -5.70 -0.45 -2.54
C ALA A 53 -7.05 0.20 -2.31
N ASP A 54 -7.85 -0.34 -1.39
CA ASP A 54 -9.14 0.25 -1.04
C ASP A 54 -8.96 1.62 -0.39
N PHE A 55 -7.98 1.73 0.50
CA PHE A 55 -7.73 2.99 1.20
C PHE A 55 -7.35 4.11 0.24
N TYR A 56 -6.50 3.82 -0.74
CA TYR A 56 -6.05 4.81 -1.71
C TYR A 56 -6.93 4.86 -2.96
N GLN A 57 -7.98 4.06 -3.02
CA GLN A 57 -8.88 4.00 -4.18
C GLN A 57 -8.10 3.68 -5.46
N THR A 58 -7.34 2.61 -5.40
CA THR A 58 -6.54 2.16 -6.53
C THR A 58 -6.56 0.63 -6.58
N SER A 59 -5.69 0.04 -7.40
CA SER A 59 -5.62 -1.41 -7.53
C SER A 59 -4.32 -1.94 -6.92
N VAL A 60 -4.30 -3.22 -6.57
CA VAL A 60 -3.08 -3.86 -6.10
C VAL A 60 -2.02 -3.85 -7.20
N ASP A 61 -2.41 -3.99 -8.45
CA ASP A 61 -1.45 -3.92 -9.57
C ASP A 61 -0.76 -2.57 -9.60
N TYR A 62 -1.50 -1.48 -9.37
CA TYR A 62 -0.90 -0.16 -9.32
C TYR A 62 0.09 -0.05 -8.15
N LEU A 63 -0.29 -0.58 -6.98
CA LEU A 63 0.57 -0.54 -5.81
C LEU A 63 1.89 -1.28 -6.05
N LEU A 64 1.83 -2.37 -6.82
CA LEU A 64 3.01 -3.17 -7.11
C LEU A 64 3.79 -2.68 -8.32
N GLY A 65 3.30 -1.65 -9.01
CA GLY A 65 3.99 -1.12 -10.18
C GLY A 65 3.77 -1.91 -11.45
N ARG A 66 2.74 -2.77 -11.48
CA ARG A 66 2.46 -3.60 -12.65
C ARG A 66 1.62 -2.86 -13.69
N THR A 67 1.04 -1.74 -13.32
CA THR A 67 0.28 -0.89 -14.22
C THR A 67 0.46 0.55 -13.78
N ASP A 68 0.35 1.48 -14.72
CA ASP A 68 0.35 2.91 -14.42
C ASP A 68 -1.06 3.47 -14.27
N ALA A 69 -2.08 2.64 -14.47
CA ALA A 69 -3.46 3.07 -14.31
C ALA A 69 -3.82 3.08 -12.83
N ALA A 70 -4.06 4.27 -12.28
CA ALA A 70 -4.34 4.42 -10.85
C ALA A 70 -5.78 4.09 -10.49
N ALA A 71 -6.68 4.04 -11.47
CA ALA A 71 -8.09 3.78 -11.19
C ALA A 71 -8.28 2.36 -10.65
N PRO A 72 -9.16 2.17 -9.67
CA PRO A 72 -9.40 0.83 -9.14
C PRO A 72 -10.13 -0.02 -10.16
N TYR A 73 -9.89 -1.33 -10.07
CA TYR A 73 -10.65 -2.27 -10.87
C TYR A 73 -12.10 -2.32 -10.38
N PRO A 74 -13.06 -2.62 -11.24
CA PRO A 74 -14.44 -2.82 -10.78
C PRO A 74 -14.50 -3.94 -9.77
N LYS A 75 -15.34 -3.79 -8.76
CA LYS A 75 -15.49 -4.85 -7.78
C LYS A 75 -16.23 -6.04 -8.40
N PRO A 76 -15.91 -7.26 -7.94
CA PRO A 76 -16.61 -8.43 -8.48
C PRO A 76 -18.10 -8.34 -8.19
N LEU A 77 -18.87 -8.80 -9.14
CA LEU A 77 -20.29 -8.94 -8.92
C LEU A 77 -20.49 -10.18 -8.10
N LYS A 78 -20.78 -10.26 -7.05
CA LYS A 78 -20.85 -11.37 -6.33
C LYS A 78 -21.43 -11.71 -5.53
#